data_e2a7775953defe56ad393c87af220886
#
_entry.id   e2a7775953defe56ad393c87af220886
#
_cell.length_a   1.000
_cell.length_b   1.000
_cell.length_c   1.000
_cell.angle_alpha   90.00
_cell.angle_beta   90.00
_cell.angle_gamma   90.00
#
_symmetry.space_group_name_H-M   'P 1'
#
loop_
_entity.id
_entity.type
_entity.pdbx_description
1 polymer ?
#
loop_
_entity_poly.entity_id
_entity_poly.type
_entity_poly.pdbx_seq_one_letter_code
_entity_poly.pdbx_strand_id
1 'polypeptide(L)'
;VKGKVWKYGDHVNTDVIIPGRYLDDYDFKNMAKHAMEDLDPKFAKDVSYGDIIVAGRNFGCGSSREQAPLALKHAGVGAVVAISFARIFYRNAINIGLPVIEFDATGMFEKGDVALINMEKGIIVNETSGRTSRFEPLPAFLLEILKEGGLVPHSAKRFR
;
A
#
# COMPACT_ATOMS: atom_id res chain seq x y z
N VAL A 1 4.94 9.35 -6.11
CA VAL A 1 4.86 7.91 -6.37
C VAL A 1 4.30 7.68 -7.76
N LYS A 2 4.98 6.87 -8.55
CA LYS A 2 4.54 6.52 -9.90
C LYS A 2 4.71 5.02 -10.11
N GLY A 3 3.70 4.35 -10.63
CA GLY A 3 3.77 2.94 -10.89
C GLY A 3 2.54 2.39 -11.59
N LYS A 4 2.63 1.14 -11.97
CA LYS A 4 1.54 0.40 -12.60
C LYS A 4 0.51 -0.01 -11.54
N VAL A 5 -0.76 0.03 -11.90
CA VAL A 5 -1.88 -0.26 -11.00
C VAL A 5 -2.19 -1.75 -10.97
N TRP A 6 -2.32 -2.27 -9.76
CA TRP A 6 -2.91 -3.57 -9.44
C TRP A 6 -4.25 -3.30 -8.78
N LYS A 7 -5.33 -3.80 -9.37
CA LYS A 7 -6.69 -3.47 -8.94
C LYS A 7 -7.35 -4.66 -8.26
N TYR A 8 -7.90 -4.42 -7.07
CA TYR A 8 -8.61 -5.43 -6.27
C TYR A 8 -9.93 -4.88 -5.77
N GLY A 9 -10.79 -5.76 -5.28
CA GLY A 9 -12.11 -5.39 -4.78
C GLY A 9 -12.13 -5.00 -3.29
N ASP A 10 -13.30 -5.20 -2.68
CA ASP A 10 -13.50 -4.93 -1.25
C ASP A 10 -12.96 -6.06 -0.37
N HIS A 11 -12.73 -5.73 0.90
CA HIS A 11 -12.39 -6.70 1.95
C HIS A 11 -11.16 -7.56 1.64
N VAL A 12 -10.11 -6.94 1.11
CA VAL A 12 -8.81 -7.60 0.99
C VAL A 12 -8.24 -7.73 2.40
N ASN A 13 -8.40 -8.92 3.00
CA ASN A 13 -8.03 -9.13 4.39
C ASN A 13 -6.54 -9.49 4.54
N THR A 14 -6.06 -9.46 5.77
CA THR A 14 -4.65 -9.71 6.07
C THR A 14 -4.20 -11.13 5.72
N ASP A 15 -5.10 -12.13 5.79
CA ASP A 15 -4.80 -13.49 5.36
C ASP A 15 -4.57 -13.59 3.85
N VAL A 16 -5.25 -12.74 3.09
CA VAL A 16 -5.08 -12.65 1.63
C VAL A 16 -3.78 -11.93 1.30
N ILE A 17 -3.45 -10.86 2.03
CA ILE A 17 -2.24 -10.09 1.80
C ILE A 17 -0.99 -10.94 2.09
N ILE A 18 -0.99 -11.64 3.21
CA ILE A 18 0.06 -12.62 3.55
C ILE A 18 -0.56 -13.81 4.25
N PRO A 19 -0.56 -15.00 3.62
CA PRO A 19 -1.12 -16.20 4.22
C PRO A 19 -0.45 -16.59 5.53
N GLY A 20 -1.23 -17.12 6.47
CA GLY A 20 -0.76 -17.49 7.79
C GLY A 20 0.40 -18.47 7.81
N ARG A 21 0.48 -19.35 6.79
CA ARG A 21 1.56 -20.32 6.66
C ARG A 21 2.95 -19.71 6.48
N TYR A 22 3.03 -18.41 6.17
CA TYR A 22 4.31 -17.70 5.98
C TYR A 22 4.69 -16.79 7.15
N LEU A 23 3.88 -16.70 8.19
CA LEU A 23 4.09 -15.76 9.30
C LEU A 23 5.28 -16.11 10.20
N ASP A 24 5.69 -17.37 10.21
CA ASP A 24 6.85 -17.82 11.01
C ASP A 24 8.19 -17.51 10.33
N ASP A 25 8.15 -17.03 9.09
CA ASP A 25 9.35 -16.64 8.36
C ASP A 25 9.64 -15.16 8.64
N TYR A 26 10.75 -14.88 9.32
CA TYR A 26 11.18 -13.52 9.65
C TYR A 26 11.98 -12.86 8.53
N ASP A 27 12.21 -13.55 7.42
CA ASP A 27 12.80 -12.94 6.22
C ASP A 27 11.72 -12.25 5.41
N PHE A 28 11.63 -10.92 5.54
CA PHE A 28 10.60 -10.12 4.87
C PHE A 28 10.72 -10.18 3.34
N LYS A 29 11.92 -10.37 2.79
CA LYS A 29 12.10 -10.53 1.35
C LYS A 29 11.48 -11.83 0.85
N ASN A 30 11.63 -12.89 1.63
CA ASN A 30 11.02 -14.18 1.31
C ASN A 30 9.49 -14.10 1.48
N MET A 31 9.03 -13.45 2.54
CA MET A 31 7.60 -13.21 2.78
C MET A 31 6.97 -12.43 1.62
N ALA A 32 7.65 -11.43 1.08
CA ALA A 32 7.17 -10.62 -0.04
C ALA A 32 6.92 -11.44 -1.31
N LYS A 33 7.63 -12.53 -1.51
CA LYS A 33 7.43 -13.44 -2.65
C LYS A 33 6.07 -14.12 -2.63
N HIS A 34 5.40 -14.12 -1.48
CA HIS A 34 4.10 -14.75 -1.27
C HIS A 34 2.97 -13.74 -1.05
N ALA A 35 3.27 -12.44 -1.19
CA ALA A 35 2.27 -11.39 -1.03
C ALA A 35 1.14 -11.57 -2.03
N MET A 36 -0.10 -11.50 -1.56
CA MET A 36 -1.32 -11.63 -2.35
C MET A 36 -1.49 -13.00 -3.04
N GLU A 37 -0.68 -13.99 -2.68
CA GLU A 37 -0.58 -15.28 -3.38
C GLU A 37 -1.94 -15.99 -3.54
N ASP A 38 -2.76 -15.99 -2.50
CA ASP A 38 -4.04 -16.69 -2.52
C ASP A 38 -5.13 -15.96 -3.32
N LEU A 39 -4.97 -14.66 -3.57
CA LEU A 39 -5.90 -13.87 -4.36
C LEU A 39 -5.42 -13.68 -5.80
N ASP A 40 -4.15 -13.41 -5.97
CA ASP A 40 -3.55 -13.10 -7.26
C ASP A 40 -2.13 -13.68 -7.32
N PRO A 41 -1.96 -14.92 -7.79
CA PRO A 41 -0.65 -15.58 -7.82
C PRO A 41 0.39 -14.85 -8.66
N LYS A 42 -0.03 -14.00 -9.59
CA LYS A 42 0.89 -13.25 -10.46
C LYS A 42 1.44 -12.00 -9.79
N PHE A 43 0.79 -11.50 -8.73
CA PHE A 43 1.18 -10.23 -8.12
C PHE A 43 2.64 -10.22 -7.69
N ALA A 44 3.04 -11.16 -6.84
CA ALA A 44 4.40 -11.17 -6.29
C ALA A 44 5.47 -11.39 -7.35
N LYS A 45 5.13 -12.06 -8.46
CA LYS A 45 6.05 -12.31 -9.56
C LYS A 45 6.24 -11.10 -10.47
N ASP A 46 5.17 -10.37 -10.72
CA ASP A 46 5.12 -9.34 -11.76
C ASP A 46 5.13 -7.91 -11.21
N VAL A 47 4.96 -7.73 -9.89
CA VAL A 47 5.01 -6.40 -9.28
C VAL A 47 6.40 -5.78 -9.46
N SER A 48 6.40 -4.51 -9.85
CA SER A 48 7.63 -3.72 -9.98
C SER A 48 7.71 -2.71 -8.83
N TYR A 49 8.92 -2.33 -8.47
CA TYR A 49 9.13 -1.31 -7.44
C TYR A 49 8.38 -0.02 -7.78
N GLY A 50 7.61 0.46 -6.85
CA GLY A 50 6.80 1.67 -7.03
C GLY A 50 5.37 1.41 -7.50
N ASP A 51 5.01 0.17 -7.85
CA ASP A 51 3.64 -0.15 -8.28
C ASP A 51 2.62 0.18 -7.20
N ILE A 52 1.38 0.42 -7.64
CA ILE A 52 0.32 0.95 -6.79
C ILE A 52 -0.83 -0.03 -6.75
N ILE A 53 -1.35 -0.30 -5.54
CA ILE A 53 -2.57 -1.07 -5.36
C ILE A 53 -3.75 -0.10 -5.30
N VAL A 54 -4.78 -0.35 -6.11
CA VAL A 54 -6.08 0.33 -6.04
C VAL A 54 -7.11 -0.70 -5.63
N ALA A 55 -7.80 -0.45 -4.53
CA ALA A 55 -8.75 -1.40 -3.97
C ALA A 55 -10.03 -0.71 -3.48
N GLY A 56 -11.02 -1.52 -3.10
CA GLY A 56 -12.29 -1.07 -2.60
C GLY A 56 -12.29 -0.78 -1.11
N ARG A 57 -13.35 -1.19 -0.42
CA ARG A 57 -13.57 -0.88 1.00
C ARG A 57 -12.85 -1.87 1.91
N ASN A 58 -12.50 -1.40 3.10
CA ASN A 58 -12.05 -2.23 4.22
C ASN A 58 -10.78 -3.03 3.91
N PHE A 59 -9.81 -2.39 3.27
CA PHE A 59 -8.52 -3.00 2.95
C PHE A 59 -7.73 -3.29 4.23
N GLY A 60 -7.18 -4.49 4.34
CA GLY A 60 -6.40 -4.89 5.51
C GLY A 60 -7.25 -5.37 6.69
N CYS A 61 -8.53 -5.69 6.45
CA CYS A 61 -9.42 -6.23 7.50
C CYS A 61 -8.97 -7.62 7.97
N GLY A 62 -9.59 -8.11 9.03
CA GLY A 62 -9.27 -9.40 9.62
C GLY A 62 -8.25 -9.29 10.75
N SER A 63 -7.49 -10.34 10.95
CA SER A 63 -6.50 -10.41 12.05
C SER A 63 -5.45 -9.31 11.95
N SER A 64 -5.09 -8.73 13.10
CA SER A 64 -4.03 -7.74 13.16
C SER A 64 -2.68 -8.41 12.90
N ARG A 65 -2.10 -8.14 11.73
CA ARG A 65 -0.80 -8.69 11.32
C ARG A 65 0.11 -7.57 10.83
N GLU A 66 1.19 -7.34 11.56
CA GLU A 66 2.23 -6.40 11.15
C GLU A 66 2.88 -6.83 9.83
N GLN A 67 2.91 -8.14 9.58
CA GLN A 67 3.50 -8.72 8.39
C GLN A 67 2.77 -8.31 7.10
N ALA A 68 1.47 -8.01 7.17
CA ALA A 68 0.70 -7.67 5.98
C ALA A 68 1.25 -6.41 5.28
N PRO A 69 1.34 -5.24 5.94
CA PRO A 69 1.94 -4.08 5.28
C PRO A 69 3.42 -4.26 4.97
N LEU A 70 4.16 -5.01 5.79
CA LEU A 70 5.57 -5.31 5.53
C LEU A 70 5.75 -6.12 4.26
N ALA A 71 4.92 -7.14 4.03
CA ALA A 71 4.98 -7.95 2.82
C ALA A 71 4.76 -7.09 1.56
N LEU A 72 3.80 -6.19 1.58
CA LEU A 72 3.54 -5.28 0.47
C LEU A 72 4.70 -4.32 0.23
N LYS A 73 5.23 -3.74 1.29
CA LYS A 73 6.37 -2.82 1.17
C LYS A 73 7.59 -3.52 0.59
N HIS A 74 7.93 -4.69 1.10
CA HIS A 74 9.09 -5.45 0.61
C HIS A 74 8.87 -6.03 -0.78
N ALA A 75 7.62 -6.22 -1.22
CA ALA A 75 7.31 -6.57 -2.60
C ALA A 75 7.52 -5.41 -3.57
N GLY A 76 7.69 -4.19 -3.06
CA GLY A 76 7.95 -3.01 -3.86
C GLY A 76 6.75 -2.08 -4.02
N VAL A 77 5.63 -2.33 -3.36
CA VAL A 77 4.44 -1.48 -3.44
C VAL A 77 4.78 -0.07 -2.98
N GLY A 78 4.51 0.91 -3.85
CA GLY A 78 4.77 2.32 -3.58
C GLY A 78 3.66 3.01 -2.80
N ALA A 79 2.43 2.57 -2.97
CA ALA A 79 1.27 3.09 -2.25
C ALA A 79 0.07 2.15 -2.38
N VAL A 80 -0.83 2.20 -1.41
CA VAL A 80 -2.14 1.54 -1.48
C VAL A 80 -3.20 2.63 -1.44
N VAL A 81 -4.05 2.68 -2.46
CA VAL A 81 -5.19 3.58 -2.54
C VAL A 81 -6.45 2.75 -2.40
N ALA A 82 -7.21 2.97 -1.35
CA ALA A 82 -8.45 2.24 -1.09
C ALA A 82 -9.55 3.19 -0.62
N ILE A 83 -10.80 2.79 -0.82
CA ILE A 83 -11.95 3.59 -0.36
C ILE A 83 -11.89 3.74 1.16
N SER A 84 -11.55 2.65 1.85
CA SER A 84 -11.33 2.67 3.30
C SER A 84 -10.36 1.58 3.71
N PHE A 85 -9.77 1.72 4.90
CA PHE A 85 -8.83 0.77 5.48
C PHE A 85 -9.31 0.31 6.85
N ALA A 86 -8.98 -0.92 7.22
CA ALA A 86 -9.05 -1.32 8.62
C ALA A 86 -8.06 -0.47 9.42
N ARG A 87 -8.49 0.01 10.59
CA ARG A 87 -7.74 0.98 11.39
C ARG A 87 -6.33 0.50 11.74
N ILE A 88 -6.20 -0.74 12.17
CA ILE A 88 -4.91 -1.29 12.59
C ILE A 88 -3.97 -1.43 11.39
N PHE A 89 -4.48 -1.89 10.24
CA PHE A 89 -3.68 -1.96 9.02
C PHE A 89 -3.16 -0.59 8.61
N TYR A 90 -4.04 0.41 8.60
CA TYR A 90 -3.68 1.78 8.25
C TYR A 90 -2.53 2.31 9.12
N ARG A 91 -2.67 2.15 10.44
CA ARG A 91 -1.64 2.57 11.39
C ARG A 91 -0.32 1.84 11.18
N ASN A 92 -0.37 0.52 11.06
CA ASN A 92 0.82 -0.29 10.85
C ASN A 92 1.52 0.06 9.53
N ALA A 93 0.77 0.31 8.46
CA ALA A 93 1.32 0.69 7.17
C ALA A 93 2.12 2.00 7.26
N ILE A 94 1.55 3.04 7.88
CA ILE A 94 2.25 4.31 8.06
C ILE A 94 3.50 4.13 8.93
N ASN A 95 3.39 3.36 10.00
CA ASN A 95 4.50 3.14 10.93
C ASN A 95 5.71 2.47 10.27
N ILE A 96 5.49 1.68 9.21
CA ILE A 96 6.58 1.01 8.50
C ILE A 96 6.93 1.70 7.16
N GLY A 97 6.33 2.85 6.89
CA GLY A 97 6.64 3.65 5.72
C GLY A 97 5.94 3.24 4.43
N LEU A 98 4.82 2.51 4.51
CA LEU A 98 3.99 2.20 3.36
C LEU A 98 2.90 3.26 3.22
N PRO A 99 2.92 4.09 2.16
CA PRO A 99 1.87 5.09 1.94
C PRO A 99 0.49 4.45 1.74
N VAL A 100 -0.49 4.97 2.45
CA VAL A 100 -1.89 4.58 2.36
C VAL A 100 -2.75 5.82 2.16
N ILE A 101 -3.67 5.76 1.19
CA ILE A 101 -4.52 6.88 0.79
C ILE A 101 -5.96 6.42 0.76
N GLU A 102 -6.84 7.09 1.51
CA GLU A 102 -8.28 6.85 1.47
C GLU A 102 -8.89 7.71 0.37
N PHE A 103 -9.23 7.07 -0.74
CA PHE A 103 -9.84 7.69 -1.90
C PHE A 103 -10.48 6.63 -2.78
N ASP A 104 -11.65 6.91 -3.32
CA ASP A 104 -12.30 5.98 -4.26
C ASP A 104 -11.72 6.18 -5.66
N ALA A 105 -10.71 5.38 -5.98
CA ALA A 105 -10.08 5.34 -7.30
C ALA A 105 -10.59 4.19 -8.15
N THR A 106 -11.57 3.42 -7.70
CA THR A 106 -12.02 2.19 -8.37
C THR A 106 -12.61 2.44 -9.76
N GLY A 107 -13.27 3.58 -9.96
CA GLY A 107 -13.78 3.98 -11.28
C GLY A 107 -12.79 4.74 -12.15
N MET A 108 -11.60 5.03 -11.63
CA MET A 108 -10.60 5.85 -12.31
C MET A 108 -9.51 5.03 -12.98
N PHE A 109 -9.25 3.83 -12.50
CA PHE A 109 -8.14 2.98 -12.96
C PHE A 109 -8.61 1.60 -13.40
N GLU A 110 -7.95 1.09 -14.42
CA GLU A 110 -7.97 -0.33 -14.77
C GLU A 110 -6.63 -0.96 -14.41
N LYS A 111 -6.62 -2.28 -14.22
CA LYS A 111 -5.37 -3.01 -13.97
C LYS A 111 -4.36 -2.74 -15.09
N GLY A 112 -3.16 -2.41 -14.72
CA GLY A 112 -2.09 -2.13 -15.67
C GLY A 112 -1.95 -0.66 -16.08
N ASP A 113 -2.93 0.19 -15.74
CA ASP A 113 -2.79 1.63 -15.95
C ASP A 113 -1.62 2.18 -15.14
N VAL A 114 -1.07 3.29 -15.59
CA VAL A 114 0.01 3.98 -14.85
C VAL A 114 -0.57 5.10 -14.03
N ALA A 115 -0.32 5.06 -12.72
CA ALA A 115 -0.75 6.10 -11.79
C ALA A 115 0.43 6.95 -11.33
N LEU A 116 0.18 8.24 -11.20
CA LEU A 116 1.09 9.20 -10.58
C LEU A 116 0.41 9.83 -9.38
N ILE A 117 1.03 9.78 -8.21
CA ILE A 117 0.46 10.29 -6.98
C ILE A 117 1.38 11.34 -6.38
N ASN A 118 0.86 12.54 -6.16
CA ASN A 118 1.51 13.58 -5.37
C ASN A 118 0.85 13.62 -4.00
N MET A 119 1.51 13.05 -3.01
CA MET A 119 0.95 12.92 -1.67
C MET A 119 0.86 14.26 -0.92
N GLU A 120 1.76 15.18 -1.20
CA GLU A 120 1.78 16.49 -0.54
C GLU A 120 0.64 17.37 -1.01
N LYS A 121 0.36 17.35 -2.32
CA LYS A 121 -0.71 18.16 -2.92
C LYS A 121 -2.05 17.46 -2.96
N GLY A 122 -2.10 16.17 -2.70
CA GLY A 122 -3.33 15.40 -2.79
C GLY A 122 -3.85 15.27 -4.22
N ILE A 123 -2.96 14.96 -5.16
CA ILE A 123 -3.31 14.80 -6.58
C ILE A 123 -3.00 13.38 -7.02
N ILE A 124 -3.95 12.75 -7.70
CA ILE A 124 -3.80 11.45 -8.31
C ILE A 124 -4.14 11.54 -9.80
N VAL A 125 -3.24 11.02 -10.63
CA VAL A 125 -3.36 11.08 -12.09
C VAL A 125 -3.31 9.66 -12.66
N ASN A 126 -4.26 9.33 -13.52
CA ASN A 126 -4.14 8.16 -14.39
C ASN A 126 -3.45 8.63 -15.68
N GLU A 127 -2.15 8.37 -15.80
CA GLU A 127 -1.37 8.79 -16.95
C GLU A 127 -1.77 8.07 -18.24
N THR A 128 -2.32 6.86 -18.13
CA THR A 128 -2.78 6.09 -19.29
C THR A 128 -4.01 6.72 -19.94
N SER A 129 -4.97 7.18 -19.12
CA SER A 129 -6.21 7.80 -19.62
C SER A 129 -6.18 9.31 -19.64
N GLY A 130 -5.26 9.94 -18.91
CA GLY A 130 -5.19 11.39 -18.73
C GLY A 130 -6.12 11.94 -17.64
N ARG A 131 -6.86 11.10 -16.94
CA ARG A 131 -7.79 11.53 -15.88
C ARG A 131 -7.02 11.95 -14.63
N THR A 132 -7.47 13.04 -14.03
CA THR A 132 -6.88 13.59 -12.80
C THR A 132 -7.97 13.76 -11.75
N SER A 133 -7.64 13.50 -10.49
CA SER A 133 -8.53 13.74 -9.37
C SER A 133 -7.73 14.23 -8.15
N ARG A 134 -8.46 14.68 -7.13
CA ARG A 134 -7.86 15.16 -5.90
C ARG A 134 -8.36 14.32 -4.74
N PHE A 135 -7.48 14.09 -3.79
CA PHE A 135 -7.80 13.46 -2.52
C PHE A 135 -7.33 14.36 -1.38
N GLU A 136 -7.84 14.12 -0.19
CA GLU A 136 -7.39 14.88 0.99
C GLU A 136 -5.99 14.44 1.38
N PRO A 137 -5.01 15.37 1.37
CA PRO A 137 -3.64 15.02 1.78
C PRO A 137 -3.59 14.54 3.23
N LEU A 138 -2.65 13.66 3.52
CA LEU A 138 -2.38 13.25 4.90
C LEU A 138 -1.89 14.44 5.71
N PRO A 139 -2.15 14.46 7.05
CA PRO A 139 -1.55 15.44 7.93
C PRO A 139 -0.03 15.50 7.77
N ALA A 140 0.54 16.70 7.92
CA ALA A 140 1.97 16.91 7.66
C ALA A 140 2.88 15.98 8.48
N PHE A 141 2.51 15.69 9.73
CA PHE A 141 3.33 14.80 10.58
C PHE A 141 3.33 13.35 10.08
N LEU A 142 2.23 12.88 9.50
CA LEU A 142 2.18 11.53 8.89
C LEU A 142 3.00 11.47 7.60
N LEU A 143 2.93 12.52 6.78
CA LEU A 143 3.76 12.62 5.57
C LEU A 143 5.24 12.59 5.91
N GLU A 144 5.64 13.26 6.99
CA GLU A 144 7.02 13.26 7.46
C GLU A 144 7.47 11.85 7.87
N ILE A 145 6.65 11.12 8.62
CA ILE A 145 6.93 9.74 9.00
C ILE A 145 7.12 8.86 7.75
N LEU A 146 6.24 9.00 6.76
CA LEU A 146 6.33 8.23 5.51
C LEU A 146 7.60 8.57 4.72
N LYS A 147 7.95 9.85 4.62
CA LYS A 147 9.17 10.30 3.91
C LYS A 147 10.44 9.74 4.55
N GLU A 148 10.44 9.54 5.86
CA GLU A 148 11.58 9.02 6.60
C GLU A 148 11.62 7.49 6.66
N GLY A 149 10.66 6.80 6.05
CA GLY A 149 10.62 5.35 5.96
C GLY A 149 9.90 4.66 7.10
N GLY A 150 9.15 5.41 7.92
CA GLY A 150 8.34 4.87 9.01
C GLY A 150 8.64 5.51 10.35
N LEU A 151 7.97 5.00 11.40
CA LEU A 151 8.04 5.57 12.74
C LEU A 151 9.41 5.38 13.40
N VAL A 152 10.02 4.20 13.28
CA VAL A 152 11.31 3.93 13.91
C VAL A 152 12.43 4.79 13.30
N PRO A 153 12.62 4.85 11.98
CA PRO A 153 13.58 5.78 11.38
C PRO A 153 13.30 7.25 11.71
N HIS A 154 12.02 7.63 11.75
CA HIS A 154 11.62 9.00 12.12
C HIS A 154 12.06 9.34 13.53
N SER A 155 11.78 8.49 14.51
CA SER A 155 12.16 8.68 15.89
C SER A 155 13.69 8.72 16.08
N ALA A 156 14.40 7.84 15.39
CA ALA A 156 15.87 7.81 15.43
C ALA A 156 16.49 9.12 14.92
N LYS A 157 15.95 9.68 13.83
CA LYS A 157 16.41 10.95 13.28
C LYS A 157 16.15 12.11 14.23
N ARG A 158 15.02 12.09 14.94
CA ARG A 158 14.62 13.17 15.86
C ARG A 158 15.53 13.28 17.07
N PHE A 159 16.13 12.18 17.49
CA PHE A 159 16.99 12.13 18.69
C PHE A 159 18.49 12.10 18.38
N ARG A 160 18.87 12.35 17.15
CA ARG A 160 20.27 12.50 16.76
C ARG A 160 20.82 13.88 17.09
#